data_66f9604e61348922ab5dd1137260c60c
#
_entry.id   66f9604e61348922ab5dd1137260c60c
#
_cell.length_a   1.000
_cell.length_b   1.000
_cell.length_c   1.000
_cell.angle_alpha   90.00
_cell.angle_beta   90.00
_cell.angle_gamma   90.00
#
_symmetry.space_group_name_H-M   'P 1'
#
loop_
_entity.id
_entity.type
_entity.pdbx_description
1 polymer ?
#
loop_
_entity_poly.entity_id
_entity_poly.type
_entity_poly.pdbx_seq_one_letter_code
_entity_poly.pdbx_strand_id
1 'polypeptide(L)'
;MQTQVAKRMPRIMTVSESSAGDIAADPRVDPGRIHVVPVGVDPELFLPVPEVRRVPGRIVTTASADVVMKGLKYLLEAIAKLRTERHVELVIIGKPNGDSASTKAFEDLGLTDCVSYVHGVPDQRIVELYSEAEVACVPSLYEGFSLPAIEAMSCGVPLVTTTGGALPEVTGTHGETCFQVPPGDSDALAAMLRTVLADPGLRARVGAAGRQRVIDQGSWHHTAIRTVEQYRALLDETIRR
;
A
#
# COMPACT_ATOMS: atom_id res chain seq x y z
N MET A 1 6.12 25.81 -8.66
CA MET A 1 5.04 25.84 -9.65
C MET A 1 3.70 25.35 -9.06
N GLN A 2 3.62 24.21 -8.42
CA GLN A 2 2.40 23.66 -7.82
C GLN A 2 1.72 24.60 -6.83
N THR A 3 2.45 25.19 -5.90
CA THR A 3 1.95 26.15 -4.91
C THR A 3 1.28 27.39 -5.52
N GLN A 4 1.78 27.89 -6.64
CA GLN A 4 1.19 29.07 -7.32
C GLN A 4 -0.17 28.74 -7.93
N VAL A 5 -0.39 27.50 -8.35
CA VAL A 5 -1.69 27.02 -8.87
C VAL A 5 -2.65 26.82 -7.71
N ALA A 6 -2.25 26.12 -6.64
CA ALA A 6 -3.08 25.81 -5.48
C ALA A 6 -3.74 27.06 -4.87
N LYS A 7 -3.02 28.17 -4.78
CA LYS A 7 -3.54 29.46 -4.25
C LYS A 7 -4.74 30.03 -5.04
N ARG A 8 -4.84 29.71 -6.32
CA ARG A 8 -5.84 30.30 -7.23
C ARG A 8 -7.02 29.37 -7.48
N MET A 9 -6.88 28.09 -7.09
CA MET A 9 -7.95 27.12 -7.31
C MET A 9 -9.10 27.33 -6.32
N PRO A 10 -10.34 27.39 -6.77
CA PRO A 10 -11.50 27.52 -5.87
C PRO A 10 -11.69 26.26 -5.05
N ARG A 11 -11.26 25.10 -5.54
CA ARG A 11 -11.37 23.80 -4.88
C ARG A 11 -10.17 22.93 -5.27
N ILE A 12 -9.62 22.21 -4.29
CA ILE A 12 -8.49 21.30 -4.44
C ILE A 12 -8.97 19.92 -3.98
N MET A 13 -8.87 18.92 -4.84
CA MET A 13 -9.11 17.52 -4.44
C MET A 13 -7.77 16.84 -4.19
N THR A 14 -7.68 16.12 -3.09
CA THR A 14 -6.53 15.30 -2.73
C THR A 14 -6.99 13.91 -2.28
N VAL A 15 -6.06 12.97 -2.15
CA VAL A 15 -6.38 11.54 -2.04
C VAL A 15 -6.46 11.03 -0.59
N SER A 16 -6.05 11.86 0.39
CA SER A 16 -5.97 11.46 1.80
C SER A 16 -5.95 12.67 2.73
N GLU A 17 -6.31 12.47 4.00
CA GLU A 17 -6.19 13.51 5.04
C GLU A 17 -4.71 13.87 5.29
N SER A 18 -3.80 12.88 5.24
CA SER A 18 -2.37 13.10 5.30
C SER A 18 -1.90 14.07 4.21
N SER A 19 -2.29 13.80 2.94
CA SER A 19 -1.97 14.69 1.82
C SER A 19 -2.67 16.06 1.93
N ALA A 20 -3.86 16.12 2.50
CA ALA A 20 -4.55 17.38 2.77
C ALA A 20 -3.77 18.22 3.78
N GLY A 21 -3.26 17.59 4.86
CA GLY A 21 -2.39 18.21 5.84
C GLY A 21 -1.10 18.78 5.22
N ASP A 22 -0.45 18.00 4.35
CA ASP A 22 0.77 18.45 3.64
C ASP A 22 0.51 19.68 2.75
N ILE A 23 -0.63 19.70 2.05
CA ILE A 23 -1.03 20.84 1.22
C ILE A 23 -1.35 22.06 2.10
N ALA A 24 -2.07 21.85 3.21
CA ALA A 24 -2.45 22.89 4.15
C ALA A 24 -1.27 23.48 4.94
N ALA A 25 -0.13 22.76 4.99
CA ALA A 25 1.10 23.28 5.62
C ALA A 25 1.66 24.53 4.90
N ASP A 26 1.31 24.77 3.63
CA ASP A 26 1.61 26.04 2.97
C ASP A 26 0.58 27.11 3.41
N PRO A 27 0.99 28.14 4.19
CA PRO A 27 0.05 29.12 4.76
C PRO A 27 -0.68 29.98 3.71
N ARG A 28 -0.33 29.83 2.46
CA ARG A 28 -0.93 30.51 1.32
C ARG A 28 -2.07 29.73 0.68
N VAL A 29 -2.30 28.50 1.11
CA VAL A 29 -3.42 27.66 0.68
C VAL A 29 -4.49 27.70 1.76
N ASP A 30 -5.71 28.02 1.36
CA ASP A 30 -6.86 27.99 2.27
C ASP A 30 -7.29 26.54 2.52
N PRO A 31 -7.18 26.01 3.75
CA PRO A 31 -7.56 24.64 4.07
C PRO A 31 -9.04 24.33 3.74
N GLY A 32 -9.92 25.34 3.81
CA GLY A 32 -11.34 25.19 3.47
C GLY A 32 -11.61 24.85 2.01
N ARG A 33 -10.61 24.95 1.14
CA ARG A 33 -10.70 24.59 -0.28
C ARG A 33 -10.18 23.17 -0.57
N ILE A 34 -9.61 22.48 0.44
CA ILE A 34 -9.05 21.15 0.28
C ILE A 34 -10.11 20.11 0.64
N HIS A 35 -10.38 19.20 -0.28
CA HIS A 35 -11.36 18.14 -0.11
C HIS A 35 -10.73 16.79 -0.39
N VAL A 36 -10.92 15.84 0.52
CA VAL A 36 -10.37 14.49 0.38
C VAL A 36 -11.32 13.61 -0.44
N VAL A 37 -10.79 13.12 -1.56
CA VAL A 37 -11.44 12.16 -2.44
C VAL A 37 -10.48 11.01 -2.65
N PRO A 38 -10.54 9.95 -1.82
CA PRO A 38 -9.66 8.80 -1.94
C PRO A 38 -9.79 8.13 -3.31
N VAL A 39 -8.67 7.68 -3.86
CA VAL A 39 -8.67 6.81 -5.03
C VAL A 39 -9.11 5.40 -4.62
N GLY A 40 -9.53 4.60 -5.59
CA GLY A 40 -10.05 3.26 -5.34
C GLY A 40 -9.28 2.18 -6.10
N VAL A 41 -9.70 0.94 -5.89
CA VAL A 41 -9.34 -0.24 -6.67
C VAL A 41 -10.60 -0.82 -7.30
N ASP A 42 -10.44 -1.62 -8.33
CA ASP A 42 -11.53 -2.44 -8.85
C ASP A 42 -11.60 -3.77 -8.07
N PRO A 43 -12.59 -3.98 -7.19
CA PRO A 43 -12.67 -5.18 -6.38
C PRO A 43 -13.18 -6.40 -7.15
N GLU A 44 -13.60 -6.23 -8.41
CA GLU A 44 -13.95 -7.33 -9.33
C GLU A 44 -12.73 -7.82 -10.11
N LEU A 45 -11.73 -6.96 -10.30
CA LEU A 45 -10.43 -7.30 -10.86
C LEU A 45 -9.49 -7.83 -9.77
N PHE A 46 -9.30 -7.07 -8.70
CA PHE A 46 -8.49 -7.44 -7.54
C PHE A 46 -9.35 -8.23 -6.54
N LEU A 47 -9.47 -9.52 -6.76
CA LEU A 47 -10.26 -10.42 -5.91
C LEU A 47 -9.46 -11.66 -5.51
N PRO A 48 -9.83 -12.33 -4.41
CA PRO A 48 -9.25 -13.62 -4.07
C PRO A 48 -9.47 -14.63 -5.18
N VAL A 49 -8.44 -15.40 -5.55
CA VAL A 49 -8.52 -16.51 -6.52
C VAL A 49 -8.43 -17.82 -5.74
N PRO A 50 -9.56 -18.48 -5.39
CA PRO A 50 -9.58 -19.65 -4.50
C PRO A 50 -8.80 -20.84 -5.04
N GLU A 51 -8.67 -20.94 -6.38
CA GLU A 51 -7.96 -22.01 -7.08
C GLU A 51 -6.44 -21.85 -6.95
N VAL A 52 -5.95 -20.64 -6.67
CA VAL A 52 -4.54 -20.37 -6.49
C VAL A 52 -4.10 -20.77 -5.09
N ARG A 53 -3.19 -21.74 -5.02
CA ARG A 53 -2.65 -22.22 -3.74
C ARG A 53 -1.63 -21.22 -3.17
N ARG A 54 -1.80 -20.84 -1.93
CA ARG A 54 -0.77 -20.07 -1.22
C ARG A 54 0.53 -20.84 -1.10
N VAL A 55 1.63 -20.17 -1.37
CA VAL A 55 2.99 -20.72 -1.24
C VAL A 55 3.48 -20.43 0.18
N PRO A 56 3.83 -21.47 0.95
CA PRO A 56 4.30 -21.30 2.32
C PRO A 56 5.53 -20.39 2.41
N GLY A 57 5.46 -19.39 3.28
CA GLY A 57 6.54 -18.41 3.50
C GLY A 57 6.64 -17.31 2.44
N ARG A 58 5.76 -17.28 1.42
CA ARG A 58 5.80 -16.24 0.39
C ARG A 58 5.25 -14.92 0.91
N ILE A 59 6.06 -13.88 0.77
CA ILE A 59 5.72 -12.49 1.03
C ILE A 59 5.75 -11.77 -0.31
N VAL A 60 4.76 -10.91 -0.57
CA VAL A 60 4.72 -10.08 -1.78
C VAL A 60 4.79 -8.60 -1.40
N THR A 61 5.51 -7.83 -2.19
CA THR A 61 5.56 -6.36 -2.09
C THR A 61 5.54 -5.74 -3.48
N THR A 62 4.97 -4.56 -3.59
CA THR A 62 5.08 -3.75 -4.81
C THR A 62 6.01 -2.58 -4.54
N ALA A 63 7.14 -2.56 -5.21
CA ALA A 63 8.14 -1.51 -5.04
C ALA A 63 8.89 -1.22 -6.34
N SER A 64 9.12 0.06 -6.62
CA SER A 64 10.11 0.46 -7.61
C SER A 64 11.49 0.43 -6.96
N ALA A 65 12.46 -0.21 -7.60
CA ALA A 65 13.75 -0.58 -7.01
C ALA A 65 14.52 0.55 -6.29
N ASP A 66 14.43 1.78 -6.76
CA ASP A 66 15.25 2.88 -6.26
C ASP A 66 14.48 4.00 -5.55
N VAL A 67 13.22 3.77 -5.20
CA VAL A 67 12.44 4.76 -4.47
C VAL A 67 12.64 4.54 -2.97
N VAL A 68 13.56 5.28 -2.36
CA VAL A 68 13.89 5.21 -0.92
C VAL A 68 12.64 5.26 -0.05
N MET A 69 11.66 6.09 -0.42
CA MET A 69 10.40 6.22 0.31
C MET A 69 9.54 4.96 0.34
N LYS A 70 9.77 4.01 -0.59
CA LYS A 70 9.08 2.70 -0.60
C LYS A 70 9.63 1.71 0.45
N GLY A 71 10.72 2.06 1.14
CA GLY A 71 11.20 1.33 2.30
C GLY A 71 11.72 -0.09 2.03
N LEU A 72 11.98 -0.45 0.76
CA LEU A 72 12.42 -1.79 0.38
C LEU A 72 13.65 -2.26 1.17
N LYS A 73 14.59 -1.37 1.48
CA LYS A 73 15.76 -1.65 2.31
C LYS A 73 15.36 -2.32 3.64
N TYR A 74 14.40 -1.74 4.35
CA TYR A 74 13.97 -2.25 5.66
C TYR A 74 13.25 -3.60 5.56
N LEU A 75 12.53 -3.83 4.46
CA LEU A 75 11.95 -5.14 4.19
C LEU A 75 13.03 -6.19 3.94
N LEU A 76 14.07 -5.89 3.17
CA LEU A 76 15.18 -6.81 2.92
C LEU A 76 15.92 -7.16 4.21
N GLU A 77 16.19 -6.18 5.07
CA GLU A 77 16.77 -6.42 6.40
C GLU A 77 15.86 -7.32 7.27
N ALA A 78 14.54 -7.12 7.20
CA ALA A 78 13.58 -7.96 7.90
C ALA A 78 13.55 -9.40 7.34
N ILE A 79 13.59 -9.58 6.02
CA ILE A 79 13.68 -10.89 5.37
C ILE A 79 14.97 -11.61 5.74
N ALA A 80 16.12 -10.91 5.78
CA ALA A 80 17.40 -11.49 6.19
C ALA A 80 17.33 -12.05 7.62
N LYS A 81 16.63 -11.37 8.53
CA LYS A 81 16.40 -11.87 9.90
C LYS A 81 15.48 -13.10 9.90
N LEU A 82 14.36 -13.04 9.19
CA LEU A 82 13.37 -14.13 9.16
C LEU A 82 13.91 -15.43 8.56
N ARG A 83 14.73 -15.36 7.51
CA ARG A 83 15.26 -16.55 6.85
C ARG A 83 16.22 -17.37 7.73
N THR A 84 16.77 -16.80 8.81
CA THR A 84 17.57 -17.56 9.78
C THR A 84 16.72 -18.50 10.62
N GLU A 85 15.41 -18.29 10.67
CA GLU A 85 14.48 -19.00 11.55
C GLU A 85 13.52 -19.91 10.76
N ARG A 86 13.22 -19.56 9.51
CA ARG A 86 12.23 -20.25 8.69
C ARG A 86 12.47 -20.03 7.20
N HIS A 87 11.85 -20.87 6.38
CA HIS A 87 11.77 -20.62 4.95
C HIS A 87 10.93 -19.38 4.67
N VAL A 88 11.47 -18.44 3.89
CA VAL A 88 10.77 -17.26 3.37
C VAL A 88 11.16 -17.02 1.92
N GLU A 89 10.22 -16.55 1.13
CA GLU A 89 10.39 -16.11 -0.25
C GLU A 89 9.78 -14.71 -0.39
N LEU A 90 10.52 -13.77 -0.97
CA LEU A 90 10.04 -12.43 -1.26
C LEU A 90 9.87 -12.24 -2.77
N VAL A 91 8.65 -11.95 -3.19
CA VAL A 91 8.34 -11.56 -4.57
C VAL A 91 8.12 -10.05 -4.61
N ILE A 92 8.92 -9.36 -5.42
CA ILE A 92 8.83 -7.91 -5.62
C ILE A 92 8.16 -7.65 -6.96
N ILE A 93 6.94 -7.10 -6.93
CA ILE A 93 6.25 -6.63 -8.12
C ILE A 93 6.80 -5.25 -8.47
N GLY A 94 7.62 -5.19 -9.51
CA GLY A 94 8.30 -3.97 -9.93
C GLY A 94 9.54 -4.24 -10.77
N LYS A 95 10.01 -3.23 -11.47
CA LYS A 95 11.17 -3.37 -12.34
C LYS A 95 12.46 -3.30 -11.51
N PRO A 96 13.35 -4.29 -11.61
CA PRO A 96 14.67 -4.18 -11.02
C PRO A 96 15.47 -3.09 -11.75
N ASN A 97 16.34 -2.40 -11.02
CA ASN A 97 17.34 -1.54 -11.62
C ASN A 97 18.72 -2.18 -11.42
N GLY A 98 19.36 -2.61 -12.51
CA GLY A 98 20.50 -3.53 -12.51
C GLY A 98 21.67 -3.18 -11.60
N ASP A 99 21.99 -1.87 -11.47
CA ASP A 99 23.09 -1.36 -10.62
C ASP A 99 22.56 -0.63 -9.36
N SER A 100 21.36 -0.93 -8.92
CA SER A 100 20.74 -0.22 -7.80
C SER A 100 21.33 -0.61 -6.45
N ALA A 101 21.17 0.29 -5.49
CA ALA A 101 21.46 0.00 -4.08
C ALA A 101 20.69 -1.23 -3.57
N SER A 102 19.48 -1.48 -4.10
CA SER A 102 18.69 -2.65 -3.77
C SER A 102 19.32 -3.96 -4.24
N THR A 103 19.88 -4.00 -5.47
CA THR A 103 20.54 -5.19 -6.01
C THR A 103 21.78 -5.54 -5.17
N LYS A 104 22.60 -4.56 -4.82
CA LYS A 104 23.75 -4.76 -3.92
C LYS A 104 23.29 -5.24 -2.53
N ALA A 105 22.21 -4.68 -2.00
CA ALA A 105 21.68 -5.09 -0.71
C ALA A 105 21.23 -6.57 -0.68
N PHE A 106 20.75 -7.14 -1.81
CA PHE A 106 20.44 -8.58 -1.87
C PHE A 106 21.68 -9.43 -1.71
N GLU A 107 22.77 -9.07 -2.38
CA GLU A 107 24.04 -9.79 -2.29
C GLU A 107 24.65 -9.67 -0.90
N ASP A 108 24.74 -8.44 -0.37
CA ASP A 108 25.30 -8.14 0.95
C ASP A 108 24.53 -8.85 2.09
N LEU A 109 23.22 -8.99 1.96
CA LEU A 109 22.34 -9.68 2.91
C LEU A 109 22.19 -11.18 2.64
N GLY A 110 22.80 -11.70 1.56
CA GLY A 110 22.72 -13.12 1.17
C GLY A 110 21.31 -13.56 0.78
N LEU A 111 20.52 -12.73 0.07
CA LEU A 111 19.12 -12.95 -0.24
C LEU A 111 18.85 -13.38 -1.70
N THR A 112 19.89 -13.60 -2.49
CA THR A 112 19.78 -13.87 -3.94
C THR A 112 18.99 -15.11 -4.31
N ASP A 113 18.89 -16.07 -3.40
CA ASP A 113 18.15 -17.33 -3.56
C ASP A 113 16.67 -17.27 -3.11
N CYS A 114 16.27 -16.22 -2.41
CA CYS A 114 14.92 -16.10 -1.85
C CYS A 114 14.17 -14.81 -2.26
N VAL A 115 14.79 -13.93 -3.05
CA VAL A 115 14.17 -12.70 -3.54
C VAL A 115 14.09 -12.73 -5.05
N SER A 116 12.92 -12.45 -5.59
CA SER A 116 12.67 -12.38 -7.04
C SER A 116 11.88 -11.13 -7.43
N TYR A 117 12.13 -10.67 -8.67
CA TYR A 117 11.36 -9.57 -9.27
C TYR A 117 10.40 -10.10 -10.33
N VAL A 118 9.20 -9.51 -10.37
CA VAL A 118 8.22 -9.71 -11.43
C VAL A 118 7.80 -8.35 -11.96
N HIS A 119 7.92 -8.14 -13.27
CA HIS A 119 7.55 -6.88 -13.91
C HIS A 119 7.02 -7.09 -15.32
N GLY A 120 6.29 -6.09 -15.85
CA GLY A 120 5.76 -6.16 -17.22
C GLY A 120 4.70 -7.24 -17.42
N VAL A 121 4.06 -7.65 -16.34
CA VAL A 121 2.99 -8.68 -16.37
C VAL A 121 1.61 -8.00 -16.36
N PRO A 122 0.56 -8.64 -16.89
CA PRO A 122 -0.80 -8.14 -16.85
C PRO A 122 -1.35 -8.15 -15.41
N ASP A 123 -2.39 -7.35 -15.15
CA ASP A 123 -3.04 -7.24 -13.84
C ASP A 123 -3.50 -8.60 -13.28
N GLN A 124 -3.97 -9.49 -14.15
CA GLN A 124 -4.34 -10.85 -13.75
C GLN A 124 -3.18 -11.60 -13.07
N ARG A 125 -1.95 -11.44 -13.57
CA ARG A 125 -0.77 -12.06 -12.94
C ARG A 125 -0.43 -11.40 -11.61
N ILE A 126 -0.67 -10.09 -11.47
CA ILE A 126 -0.51 -9.38 -10.19
C ILE A 126 -1.49 -9.93 -9.15
N VAL A 127 -2.75 -10.14 -9.53
CA VAL A 127 -3.78 -10.75 -8.68
C VAL A 127 -3.39 -12.18 -8.24
N GLU A 128 -2.85 -12.99 -9.17
CA GLU A 128 -2.34 -14.32 -8.84
C GLU A 128 -1.18 -14.25 -7.84
N LEU A 129 -0.21 -13.32 -8.03
CA LEU A 129 0.91 -13.13 -7.11
C LEU A 129 0.45 -12.74 -5.70
N TYR A 130 -0.56 -11.86 -5.59
CA TYR A 130 -1.21 -11.59 -4.30
C TYR A 130 -1.86 -12.86 -3.73
N SER A 131 -2.60 -13.61 -4.54
CA SER A 131 -3.28 -14.83 -4.10
C SER A 131 -2.31 -15.94 -3.68
N GLU A 132 -1.13 -16.04 -4.31
CA GLU A 132 -0.05 -16.96 -3.97
C GLU A 132 0.64 -16.59 -2.64
N ALA A 133 0.58 -15.35 -2.21
CA ALA A 133 1.31 -14.88 -1.03
C ALA A 133 0.58 -15.19 0.28
N GLU A 134 1.31 -15.58 1.32
CA GLU A 134 0.78 -15.67 2.68
C GLU A 134 0.60 -14.30 3.33
N VAL A 135 1.42 -13.31 2.93
CA VAL A 135 1.42 -11.94 3.46
C VAL A 135 1.79 -10.97 2.35
N ALA A 136 1.09 -9.85 2.27
CA ALA A 136 1.54 -8.68 1.53
C ALA A 136 2.23 -7.69 2.47
N CYS A 137 3.27 -7.01 1.98
CA CYS A 137 4.00 -6.03 2.75
C CYS A 137 4.12 -4.70 2.00
N VAL A 138 3.78 -3.59 2.66
CA VAL A 138 4.00 -2.22 2.16
C VAL A 138 4.86 -1.48 3.18
N PRO A 139 6.21 -1.58 3.07
CA PRO A 139 7.15 -1.10 4.08
C PRO A 139 7.49 0.40 3.93
N SER A 140 6.64 1.16 3.25
CA SER A 140 6.91 2.55 2.86
C SER A 140 7.18 3.45 4.06
N LEU A 141 8.14 4.35 3.90
CA LEU A 141 8.45 5.40 4.90
C LEU A 141 7.36 6.47 4.92
N TYR A 142 6.77 6.73 3.77
CA TYR A 142 5.67 7.67 3.58
C TYR A 142 4.87 7.32 2.32
N GLU A 143 3.55 7.39 2.42
CA GLU A 143 2.62 7.27 1.28
C GLU A 143 1.59 8.39 1.33
N GLY A 144 1.30 8.96 0.17
CA GLY A 144 0.18 9.89 0.03
C GLY A 144 -1.17 9.16 -0.04
N PHE A 145 -1.17 7.86 -0.40
CA PHE A 145 -2.34 6.97 -0.39
C PHE A 145 -1.90 5.50 -0.28
N SER A 146 -1.47 4.87 -1.33
CA SER A 146 -1.01 3.47 -1.52
C SER A 146 -2.03 2.56 -2.20
N LEU A 147 -2.02 2.57 -3.53
CA LEU A 147 -2.77 1.58 -4.34
C LEU A 147 -2.33 0.14 -4.02
N PRO A 148 -1.03 -0.20 -3.92
CA PRO A 148 -0.61 -1.57 -3.58
C PRO A 148 -1.19 -2.10 -2.27
N ALA A 149 -1.43 -1.23 -1.28
CA ALA A 149 -2.04 -1.66 -0.03
C ALA A 149 -3.50 -2.10 -0.23
N ILE A 150 -4.30 -1.30 -0.93
CA ILE A 150 -5.71 -1.64 -1.18
C ILE A 150 -5.88 -2.76 -2.22
N GLU A 151 -4.96 -2.92 -3.16
CA GLU A 151 -4.92 -4.06 -4.09
C GLU A 151 -4.71 -5.38 -3.33
N ALA A 152 -3.69 -5.44 -2.46
CA ALA A 152 -3.45 -6.60 -1.60
C ALA A 152 -4.64 -6.92 -0.69
N MET A 153 -5.20 -5.90 -0.02
CA MET A 153 -6.39 -6.04 0.82
C MET A 153 -7.59 -6.52 -0.01
N SER A 154 -7.80 -6.00 -1.20
CA SER A 154 -8.86 -6.41 -2.12
C SER A 154 -8.75 -7.89 -2.51
N CYS A 155 -7.52 -8.40 -2.72
CA CYS A 155 -7.25 -9.81 -2.93
C CYS A 155 -7.40 -10.69 -1.65
N GLY A 156 -7.79 -10.11 -0.52
CA GLY A 156 -7.97 -10.85 0.74
C GLY A 156 -6.65 -11.35 1.35
N VAL A 157 -5.53 -10.72 1.01
CA VAL A 157 -4.22 -11.05 1.57
C VAL A 157 -4.00 -10.22 2.83
N PRO A 158 -3.59 -10.81 3.96
CA PRO A 158 -3.27 -10.02 5.15
C PRO A 158 -2.11 -9.08 4.84
N LEU A 159 -2.28 -7.82 5.21
CA LEU A 159 -1.32 -6.76 4.92
C LEU A 159 -0.52 -6.40 6.16
N VAL A 160 0.81 -6.39 6.04
CA VAL A 160 1.73 -5.73 6.98
C VAL A 160 2.20 -4.43 6.33
N THR A 161 2.02 -3.30 7.01
CA THR A 161 2.38 -1.99 6.50
C THR A 161 3.02 -1.14 7.59
N THR A 162 3.41 0.09 7.27
CA THR A 162 3.90 1.05 8.26
C THR A 162 2.83 2.06 8.65
N THR A 163 3.14 2.91 9.61
CA THR A 163 2.33 4.08 9.99
C THR A 163 2.73 5.34 9.19
N GLY A 164 3.44 5.20 8.07
CA GLY A 164 3.95 6.33 7.27
C GLY A 164 2.89 7.01 6.41
N GLY A 165 2.66 8.30 6.64
CA GLY A 165 1.71 9.10 5.87
C GLY A 165 0.28 8.61 5.96
N ALA A 166 -0.37 8.39 4.81
CA ALA A 166 -1.77 7.98 4.72
C ALA A 166 -2.03 6.49 4.99
N LEU A 167 -0.99 5.67 5.21
CA LEU A 167 -1.19 4.22 5.38
C LEU A 167 -2.19 3.86 6.50
N PRO A 168 -2.19 4.48 7.69
CA PRO A 168 -3.17 4.16 8.73
C PRO A 168 -4.61 4.46 8.31
N GLU A 169 -4.87 5.58 7.65
CA GLU A 169 -6.23 5.95 7.20
C GLU A 169 -6.71 5.06 6.05
N VAL A 170 -5.81 4.65 5.16
CA VAL A 170 -6.12 3.77 4.02
C VAL A 170 -6.39 2.34 4.47
N THR A 171 -5.52 1.78 5.30
CA THR A 171 -5.53 0.37 5.67
C THR A 171 -6.38 0.04 6.90
N GLY A 172 -6.71 1.05 7.71
CA GLY A 172 -7.62 0.92 8.86
C GLY A 172 -6.93 0.51 10.15
N THR A 173 -7.58 -0.36 10.94
CA THR A 173 -7.19 -0.63 12.32
C THR A 173 -6.16 -1.76 12.41
N HIS A 174 -5.08 -1.50 13.15
CA HIS A 174 -4.07 -2.52 13.48
C HIS A 174 -4.68 -3.74 14.19
N GLY A 175 -4.35 -4.92 13.68
CA GLY A 175 -4.84 -6.20 14.23
C GLY A 175 -6.26 -6.60 13.80
N GLU A 176 -6.98 -5.70 13.13
CA GLU A 176 -8.33 -5.95 12.60
C GLU A 176 -8.30 -6.08 11.07
N THR A 177 -7.92 -5.03 10.35
CA THR A 177 -7.92 -4.97 8.88
C THR A 177 -6.53 -5.05 8.26
N CYS A 178 -5.50 -4.75 9.03
CA CYS A 178 -4.08 -4.80 8.65
C CYS A 178 -3.21 -4.90 9.89
N PHE A 179 -1.89 -5.00 9.68
CA PHE A 179 -0.87 -4.84 10.73
C PHE A 179 0.00 -3.64 10.40
N GLN A 180 0.30 -2.83 11.41
CA GLN A 180 1.08 -1.61 11.25
C GLN A 180 2.30 -1.61 12.16
N VAL A 181 3.43 -1.15 11.64
CA VAL A 181 4.69 -0.99 12.37
C VAL A 181 5.26 0.41 12.14
N PRO A 182 6.18 0.91 12.96
CA PRO A 182 6.86 2.17 12.68
C PRO A 182 7.60 2.14 11.34
N PRO A 183 7.59 3.23 10.56
CA PRO A 183 8.36 3.30 9.32
C PRO A 183 9.87 3.29 9.62
N GLY A 184 10.65 2.58 8.80
CA GLY A 184 12.10 2.49 8.95
C GLY A 184 12.58 1.53 10.04
N ASP A 185 11.68 0.75 10.65
CA ASP A 185 12.02 -0.20 11.71
C ASP A 185 11.98 -1.64 11.15
N SER A 186 13.15 -2.16 10.75
CA SER A 186 13.28 -3.52 10.21
C SER A 186 13.10 -4.61 11.28
N ASP A 187 13.30 -4.31 12.57
CA ASP A 187 13.09 -5.26 13.68
C ASP A 187 11.60 -5.42 13.96
N ALA A 188 10.86 -4.33 14.06
CA ALA A 188 9.41 -4.35 14.21
C ALA A 188 8.76 -5.05 13.00
N LEU A 189 9.25 -4.77 11.78
CA LEU A 189 8.75 -5.39 10.56
C LEU A 189 8.99 -6.91 10.57
N ALA A 190 10.19 -7.36 10.91
CA ALA A 190 10.51 -8.79 11.03
C ALA A 190 9.64 -9.48 12.10
N ALA A 191 9.46 -8.87 13.26
CA ALA A 191 8.64 -9.40 14.34
C ALA A 191 7.17 -9.54 13.92
N MET A 192 6.62 -8.54 13.22
CA MET A 192 5.24 -8.58 12.74
C MET A 192 5.05 -9.63 11.64
N LEU A 193 5.93 -9.68 10.65
CA LEU A 193 5.90 -10.70 9.59
C LEU A 193 6.00 -12.11 10.18
N ARG A 194 6.86 -12.32 11.19
CA ARG A 194 6.97 -13.59 11.92
C ARG A 194 5.64 -13.99 12.54
N THR A 195 4.98 -13.07 13.24
CA THR A 195 3.68 -13.30 13.89
C THR A 195 2.61 -13.70 12.88
N VAL A 196 2.51 -12.93 11.80
CA VAL A 196 1.48 -13.17 10.76
C VAL A 196 1.73 -14.47 10.01
N LEU A 197 2.98 -14.79 9.67
CA LEU A 197 3.33 -16.03 9.00
C LEU A 197 3.14 -17.29 9.90
N ALA A 198 3.19 -17.14 11.21
CA ALA A 198 3.02 -18.27 12.16
C ALA A 198 1.56 -18.66 12.38
N ASP A 199 0.58 -17.76 12.14
CA ASP A 199 -0.83 -17.99 12.47
C ASP A 199 -1.75 -17.90 11.24
N PRO A 200 -2.13 -19.05 10.64
CA PRO A 200 -3.05 -19.10 9.51
C PRO A 200 -4.45 -18.55 9.83
N GLY A 201 -4.93 -18.70 11.06
CA GLY A 201 -6.23 -18.18 11.50
C GLY A 201 -6.23 -16.66 11.56
N LEU A 202 -5.14 -16.09 12.06
CA LEU A 202 -4.92 -14.64 12.07
C LEU A 202 -4.87 -14.08 10.64
N ARG A 203 -4.14 -14.75 9.74
CA ARG A 203 -4.08 -14.37 8.32
C ARG A 203 -5.46 -14.35 7.67
N ALA A 204 -6.23 -15.41 7.85
CA ALA A 204 -7.57 -15.52 7.27
C ALA A 204 -8.52 -14.43 7.77
N ARG A 205 -8.53 -14.18 9.09
CA ARG A 205 -9.38 -13.17 9.72
C ARG A 205 -9.05 -11.76 9.23
N VAL A 206 -7.77 -11.38 9.28
CA VAL A 206 -7.34 -10.02 8.92
C VAL A 206 -7.44 -9.79 7.42
N GLY A 207 -7.10 -10.79 6.59
CA GLY A 207 -7.27 -10.72 5.14
C GLY A 207 -8.74 -10.52 4.73
N ALA A 208 -9.67 -11.26 5.34
CA ALA A 208 -11.10 -11.09 5.08
C ALA A 208 -11.62 -9.71 5.51
N ALA A 209 -11.22 -9.24 6.69
CA ALA A 209 -11.62 -7.92 7.18
C ALA A 209 -11.02 -6.78 6.33
N GLY A 210 -9.78 -6.92 5.88
CA GLY A 210 -9.14 -5.99 4.96
C GLY A 210 -9.89 -5.89 3.63
N ARG A 211 -10.27 -7.04 3.03
CA ARG A 211 -11.09 -7.05 1.81
C ARG A 211 -12.45 -6.39 2.03
N GLN A 212 -13.14 -6.69 3.12
CA GLN A 212 -14.44 -6.08 3.40
C GLN A 212 -14.34 -4.56 3.48
N ARG A 213 -13.29 -4.03 4.13
CA ARG A 213 -13.04 -2.60 4.18
C ARG A 213 -12.89 -1.99 2.77
N VAL A 214 -12.18 -2.64 1.85
CA VAL A 214 -12.03 -2.16 0.47
C VAL A 214 -13.38 -2.18 -0.27
N ILE A 215 -14.17 -3.24 -0.12
CA ILE A 215 -15.50 -3.33 -0.72
C ILE A 215 -16.39 -2.18 -0.22
N ASP A 216 -16.36 -1.88 1.07
CA ASP A 216 -17.26 -0.91 1.70
C ASP A 216 -16.90 0.55 1.35
N GLN A 217 -15.62 0.86 1.08
CA GLN A 217 -15.20 2.26 0.97
C GLN A 217 -13.99 2.53 0.06
N GLY A 218 -13.33 1.50 -0.47
CA GLY A 218 -12.08 1.61 -1.23
C GLY A 218 -12.21 1.33 -2.73
N SER A 219 -13.41 1.31 -3.32
CA SER A 219 -13.59 1.05 -4.75
C SER A 219 -13.58 2.34 -5.58
N TRP A 220 -13.30 2.21 -6.89
CA TRP A 220 -13.45 3.29 -7.86
C TRP A 220 -14.86 3.87 -7.92
N HIS A 221 -15.88 3.07 -7.58
CA HIS A 221 -17.25 3.54 -7.48
C HIS A 221 -17.40 4.61 -6.38
N HIS A 222 -16.81 4.38 -5.21
CA HIS A 222 -16.80 5.37 -4.12
C HIS A 222 -16.04 6.64 -4.51
N THR A 223 -14.89 6.50 -5.20
CA THR A 223 -14.14 7.64 -5.74
C THR A 223 -15.00 8.47 -6.69
N ALA A 224 -15.73 7.81 -7.61
CA ALA A 224 -16.58 8.49 -8.59
C ALA A 224 -17.72 9.26 -7.90
N ILE A 225 -18.42 8.65 -6.93
CA ILE A 225 -19.48 9.32 -6.17
C ILE A 225 -18.94 10.58 -5.50
N ARG A 226 -17.86 10.46 -4.72
CA ARG A 226 -17.26 11.58 -4.00
C ARG A 226 -16.76 12.68 -4.96
N THR A 227 -16.21 12.31 -6.12
CA THR A 227 -15.78 13.27 -7.16
C THR A 227 -16.97 14.06 -7.70
N VAL A 228 -18.08 13.39 -8.02
CA VAL A 228 -19.31 14.04 -8.49
C VAL A 228 -19.88 15.01 -7.45
N GLU A 229 -19.86 14.63 -6.18
CA GLU A 229 -20.28 15.51 -5.07
C GLU A 229 -19.44 16.80 -5.04
N GLN A 230 -18.12 16.71 -5.22
CA GLN A 230 -17.25 17.88 -5.25
C GLN A 230 -17.53 18.77 -6.46
N TYR A 231 -17.81 18.20 -7.63
CA TYR A 231 -18.17 18.99 -8.82
C TYR A 231 -19.53 19.67 -8.65
N ARG A 232 -20.53 19.00 -8.11
CA ARG A 232 -21.85 19.59 -7.81
C ARG A 232 -21.73 20.76 -6.84
N ALA A 233 -21.00 20.59 -5.75
CA ALA A 233 -20.76 21.64 -4.78
C ALA A 233 -20.08 22.87 -5.40
N LEU A 234 -19.10 22.68 -6.28
CA LEU A 234 -18.43 23.78 -6.99
C LEU A 234 -19.39 24.52 -7.94
N LEU A 235 -20.24 23.80 -8.67
CA LEU A 235 -21.25 24.41 -9.55
C LEU A 235 -22.25 25.24 -8.76
N ASP A 236 -22.76 24.72 -7.64
CA ASP A 236 -23.70 25.43 -6.77
C ASP A 236 -23.11 26.72 -6.18
N GLU A 237 -21.83 26.68 -5.80
CA GLU A 237 -21.09 27.85 -5.33
C GLU A 237 -20.93 28.92 -6.43
N THR A 238 -20.74 28.47 -7.68
CA THR A 238 -20.55 29.36 -8.83
C THR A 238 -21.84 30.03 -9.26
N ILE A 239 -22.98 29.32 -9.17
CA ILE A 239 -24.30 29.85 -9.54
C ILE A 239 -24.82 30.90 -8.52
N ARG A 240 -24.38 30.79 -7.26
CA ARG A 240 -24.77 31.70 -6.18
C ARG A 240 -23.99 33.00 -6.14
N ARG A 241 -22.94 33.14 -6.93
CA ARG A 241 -22.12 34.38 -7.09
C ARG A 241 -22.59 35.21 -8.27
#